data_69f6694ffcc8dc1bf6b5b4b354e6e4fd
#
_entry.id   69f6694ffcc8dc1bf6b5b4b354e6e4fd
#
_cell.length_a   1.000
_cell.length_b   1.000
_cell.length_c   1.000
_cell.angle_alpha   90.00
_cell.angle_beta   90.00
_cell.angle_gamma   90.00
#
_symmetry.space_group_name_H-M   'P 1'
#
loop_
_entity.id
_entity.type
_entity.pdbx_description
1 polymer ?
#
loop_
_entity_poly.entity_id
_entity_poly.type
_entity_poly.pdbx_seq_one_letter_code
_entity_poly.pdbx_strand_id
1 'polypeptide(L)'
;MEQGTKKFSFRHMSNKIESFMMQKLHPDWPWWPKEAVLLCSKLLRAKDVVLEFGSGRSTFWIANRCAGITSIEHNEDWYNIVKKKITQSNIDSKVKLIYAPITDDSISEKQPYLSPVKDIANSSVDVVIVDGKHRAQAAVLSLPLLKPGAILIIDDAHRYLPKKGSNDVFPESKSQEIWKDIDLQTKDWRSLWTSDGVHATYFLIKP
;
A
#
# COMPACT_ATOMS: atom_id res chain seq x y z
N MET A 1 -15.56 11.48 -33.15
CA MET A 1 -15.98 11.55 -31.73
C MET A 1 -16.80 10.31 -31.43
N GLU A 2 -16.14 9.21 -31.00
CA GLU A 2 -16.84 8.04 -30.46
C GLU A 2 -16.63 8.04 -28.97
N GLN A 3 -17.68 8.37 -28.24
CA GLN A 3 -17.75 8.17 -26.80
C GLN A 3 -17.86 6.67 -26.56
N GLY A 4 -16.73 6.04 -26.19
CA GLY A 4 -16.70 4.67 -25.75
C GLY A 4 -17.52 4.52 -24.48
N THR A 5 -18.76 4.07 -24.60
CA THR A 5 -19.58 3.61 -23.49
C THR A 5 -18.84 2.46 -22.80
N LYS A 6 -18.28 2.69 -21.60
CA LYS A 6 -17.77 1.63 -20.74
C LYS A 6 -18.90 0.62 -20.52
N LYS A 7 -18.91 -0.48 -21.26
CA LYS A 7 -19.80 -1.60 -20.99
C LYS A 7 -19.49 -2.08 -19.58
N PHE A 8 -20.35 -1.78 -18.64
CA PHE A 8 -20.33 -2.40 -17.30
C PHE A 8 -20.58 -3.89 -17.51
N SER A 9 -19.51 -4.69 -17.50
CA SER A 9 -19.60 -6.13 -17.61
C SER A 9 -20.30 -6.66 -16.36
N PHE A 10 -21.25 -7.59 -16.54
CA PHE A 10 -21.91 -8.32 -15.46
C PHE A 10 -20.90 -8.94 -14.47
N ARG A 11 -19.75 -9.38 -14.99
CA ARG A 11 -18.61 -9.86 -14.21
C ARG A 11 -18.04 -8.80 -13.28
N HIS A 12 -17.93 -7.53 -13.73
CA HIS A 12 -17.42 -6.44 -12.89
C HIS A 12 -18.38 -6.12 -11.73
N MET A 13 -19.69 -6.21 -11.97
CA MET A 13 -20.70 -6.02 -10.94
C MET A 13 -20.68 -7.16 -9.92
N SER A 14 -20.55 -8.41 -10.37
CA SER A 14 -20.39 -9.58 -9.49
C SER A 14 -19.15 -9.44 -8.59
N ASN A 15 -18.01 -9.06 -9.16
CA ASN A 15 -16.76 -8.86 -8.41
C ASN A 15 -16.89 -7.76 -7.34
N LYS A 16 -17.59 -6.66 -7.64
CA LYS A 16 -17.86 -5.60 -6.63
C LYS A 16 -18.72 -6.10 -5.47
N ILE A 17 -19.75 -6.90 -5.77
CA ILE A 17 -20.60 -7.48 -4.74
C ILE A 17 -19.79 -8.44 -3.86
N GLU A 18 -18.97 -9.29 -4.47
CA GLU A 18 -18.10 -10.22 -3.75
C GLU A 18 -17.10 -9.48 -2.85
N SER A 19 -16.39 -8.48 -3.37
CA SER A 19 -15.47 -7.64 -2.61
C SER A 19 -16.18 -6.97 -1.42
N PHE A 20 -17.37 -6.40 -1.64
CA PHE A 20 -18.16 -5.80 -0.56
C PHE A 20 -18.62 -6.81 0.49
N MET A 21 -19.05 -8.00 0.08
CA MET A 21 -19.42 -9.08 1.01
C MET A 21 -18.23 -9.54 1.83
N MET A 22 -17.06 -9.71 1.22
CA MET A 22 -15.83 -10.08 1.91
C MET A 22 -15.45 -9.05 2.99
N GLN A 23 -15.56 -7.75 2.68
CA GLN A 23 -15.29 -6.69 3.64
C GLN A 23 -16.27 -6.66 4.82
N LYS A 24 -17.53 -7.08 4.59
CA LYS A 24 -18.52 -7.24 5.67
C LYS A 24 -18.28 -8.47 6.54
N LEU A 25 -17.88 -9.58 5.92
CA LEU A 25 -17.58 -10.83 6.63
C LEU A 25 -16.28 -10.75 7.44
N HIS A 26 -15.35 -9.90 7.00
CA HIS A 26 -14.04 -9.71 7.63
C HIS A 26 -13.80 -8.22 7.92
N PRO A 27 -14.49 -7.61 8.90
CA PRO A 27 -14.42 -6.18 9.17
C PRO A 27 -13.06 -5.71 9.69
N ASP A 28 -12.21 -6.64 10.12
CA ASP A 28 -10.83 -6.44 10.58
C ASP A 28 -9.77 -6.56 9.46
N TRP A 29 -10.17 -7.05 8.28
CA TRP A 29 -9.24 -7.17 7.16
C TRP A 29 -8.93 -5.82 6.50
N PRO A 30 -7.70 -5.65 5.93
CA PRO A 30 -7.41 -4.57 4.99
C PRO A 30 -8.42 -4.51 3.84
N TRP A 31 -8.60 -3.35 3.25
CA TRP A 31 -9.45 -3.18 2.05
C TRP A 31 -8.73 -3.62 0.77
N TRP A 32 -8.04 -4.73 0.85
CA TRP A 32 -7.31 -5.34 -0.26
C TRP A 32 -8.11 -6.51 -0.86
N PRO A 33 -7.77 -6.95 -2.07
CA PRO A 33 -8.24 -8.23 -2.58
C PRO A 33 -8.01 -9.35 -1.57
N LYS A 34 -8.94 -10.31 -1.47
CA LYS A 34 -8.83 -11.44 -0.55
C LYS A 34 -7.49 -12.17 -0.70
N GLU A 35 -7.06 -12.39 -1.94
CA GLU A 35 -5.80 -13.06 -2.26
C GLU A 35 -4.60 -12.28 -1.73
N ALA A 36 -4.65 -10.93 -1.78
CA ALA A 36 -3.61 -10.07 -1.20
C ALA A 36 -3.53 -10.24 0.32
N VAL A 37 -4.67 -10.25 1.02
CA VAL A 37 -4.72 -10.45 2.48
C VAL A 37 -4.16 -11.83 2.85
N LEU A 38 -4.59 -12.88 2.16
CA LEU A 38 -4.13 -14.25 2.39
C LEU A 38 -2.63 -14.40 2.09
N LEU A 39 -2.15 -13.83 0.99
CA LEU A 39 -0.73 -13.84 0.64
C LEU A 39 0.10 -13.08 1.70
N CYS A 40 -0.31 -11.86 2.06
CA CYS A 40 0.36 -11.07 3.09
C CYS A 40 0.42 -11.82 4.43
N SER A 41 -0.66 -12.53 4.81
CA SER A 41 -0.70 -13.32 6.04
C SER A 41 0.31 -14.47 6.07
N LYS A 42 0.76 -14.96 4.92
CA LYS A 42 1.78 -16.01 4.78
C LYS A 42 3.20 -15.48 4.71
N LEU A 43 3.35 -14.25 4.21
CA LEU A 43 4.65 -13.62 4.02
C LEU A 43 5.11 -12.85 5.26
N LEU A 44 4.15 -12.23 5.99
CA LEU A 44 4.43 -11.43 7.18
C LEU A 44 4.87 -12.31 8.36
N ARG A 45 5.91 -11.89 9.06
CA ARG A 45 6.51 -12.60 10.19
C ARG A 45 6.36 -11.79 11.48
N ALA A 46 6.25 -12.46 12.61
CA ALA A 46 6.11 -11.82 13.93
C ALA A 46 7.28 -10.88 14.31
N LYS A 47 8.44 -11.05 13.68
CA LYS A 47 9.64 -10.21 13.88
C LYS A 47 9.78 -9.03 12.91
N ASP A 48 8.90 -8.93 11.91
CA ASP A 48 9.01 -7.92 10.85
C ASP A 48 8.77 -6.52 11.40
N VAL A 49 9.57 -5.57 10.92
CA VAL A 49 9.41 -4.13 11.11
C VAL A 49 8.73 -3.58 9.86
N VAL A 50 7.61 -2.91 10.05
CA VAL A 50 6.75 -2.45 8.95
C VAL A 50 6.69 -0.93 8.88
N LEU A 51 6.74 -0.39 7.65
CA LEU A 51 6.43 1.00 7.32
C LEU A 51 5.16 1.03 6.47
N GLU A 52 4.19 1.85 6.84
CA GLU A 52 2.94 2.01 6.12
C GLU A 52 2.69 3.48 5.78
N PHE A 53 2.32 3.74 4.54
CA PHE A 53 1.78 5.03 4.08
C PHE A 53 0.28 4.90 3.88
N GLY A 54 -0.51 5.67 4.65
CA GLY A 54 -1.95 5.58 4.72
C GLY A 54 -2.41 4.60 5.81
N SER A 55 -2.83 5.16 6.94
CA SER A 55 -3.30 4.34 8.07
C SER A 55 -4.73 3.85 7.87
N GLY A 56 -5.08 2.72 8.50
CA GLY A 56 -6.43 2.20 8.41
C GLY A 56 -6.62 0.83 9.05
N ARG A 57 -7.49 0.01 8.45
CA ARG A 57 -7.69 -1.38 8.88
C ARG A 57 -6.42 -2.21 8.76
N SER A 58 -5.61 -1.95 7.73
CA SER A 58 -4.31 -2.57 7.51
C SER A 58 -3.37 -2.37 8.70
N THR A 59 -3.32 -1.17 9.28
CA THR A 59 -2.50 -0.86 10.46
C THR A 59 -2.78 -1.83 11.61
N PHE A 60 -4.06 -2.05 11.95
CA PHE A 60 -4.45 -2.96 13.04
C PHE A 60 -4.16 -4.41 12.70
N TRP A 61 -4.49 -4.81 11.48
CA TRP A 61 -4.30 -6.18 11.02
C TRP A 61 -2.82 -6.57 10.98
N ILE A 62 -1.95 -5.67 10.54
CA ILE A 62 -0.50 -5.82 10.49
C ILE A 62 0.10 -5.81 11.90
N ALA A 63 -0.27 -4.83 12.76
CA ALA A 63 0.27 -4.70 14.10
C ALA A 63 0.09 -5.97 14.94
N ASN A 64 -1.00 -6.71 14.73
CA ASN A 64 -1.24 -7.99 15.41
C ASN A 64 -0.35 -9.14 14.89
N ARG A 65 0.43 -8.94 13.82
CA ARG A 65 1.20 -9.99 13.12
C ARG A 65 2.68 -9.69 12.97
N CYS A 66 3.14 -8.49 13.34
CA CYS A 66 4.52 -8.04 13.21
C CYS A 66 5.12 -7.62 14.56
N ALA A 67 6.41 -7.31 14.58
CA ALA A 67 7.09 -6.76 15.78
C ALA A 67 6.66 -5.32 16.04
N GLY A 68 6.54 -4.50 14.99
CA GLY A 68 6.11 -3.11 15.08
C GLY A 68 5.82 -2.51 13.72
N ILE A 69 4.94 -1.51 13.70
CA ILE A 69 4.57 -0.76 12.50
C ILE A 69 4.69 0.74 12.75
N THR A 70 5.37 1.44 11.84
CA THR A 70 5.28 2.90 11.72
C THR A 70 4.28 3.21 10.61
N SER A 71 3.17 3.85 10.94
CA SER A 71 2.12 4.22 9.99
C SER A 71 2.02 5.73 9.88
N ILE A 72 2.03 6.27 8.65
CA ILE A 72 2.03 7.70 8.35
C ILE A 72 0.69 8.08 7.73
N GLU A 73 -0.01 9.03 8.37
CA GLU A 73 -1.34 9.48 7.95
C GLU A 73 -1.34 10.97 7.65
N HIS A 74 -1.98 11.36 6.54
CA HIS A 74 -2.05 12.76 6.09
C HIS A 74 -3.34 13.48 6.47
N ASN A 75 -4.42 12.73 6.67
CA ASN A 75 -5.72 13.28 7.04
C ASN A 75 -5.86 13.32 8.56
N GLU A 76 -6.08 14.50 9.11
CA GLU A 76 -6.13 14.73 10.56
C GLU A 76 -7.31 14.01 11.23
N ASP A 77 -8.49 14.09 10.63
CA ASP A 77 -9.69 13.45 11.19
C ASP A 77 -9.52 11.93 11.21
N TRP A 78 -8.97 11.37 10.13
CA TRP A 78 -8.71 9.94 10.03
C TRP A 78 -7.61 9.49 10.99
N TYR A 79 -6.54 10.27 11.11
CA TYR A 79 -5.49 10.05 12.12
C TYR A 79 -6.08 9.95 13.52
N ASN A 80 -6.96 10.88 13.90
CA ASN A 80 -7.60 10.91 15.22
C ASN A 80 -8.49 9.67 15.45
N ILE A 81 -9.22 9.21 14.42
CA ILE A 81 -10.02 7.98 14.46
C ILE A 81 -9.13 6.77 14.67
N VAL A 82 -8.05 6.64 13.90
CA VAL A 82 -7.12 5.52 13.98
C VAL A 82 -6.40 5.52 15.33
N LYS A 83 -5.93 6.67 15.80
CA LYS A 83 -5.28 6.82 17.12
C LYS A 83 -6.17 6.34 18.26
N LYS A 84 -7.44 6.77 18.28
CA LYS A 84 -8.40 6.32 19.29
C LYS A 84 -8.58 4.80 19.27
N LYS A 85 -8.67 4.20 18.09
CA LYS A 85 -8.79 2.75 17.94
C LYS A 85 -7.55 2.00 18.40
N ILE A 86 -6.34 2.51 18.14
CA ILE A 86 -5.08 1.92 18.60
C ILE A 86 -5.12 1.77 20.12
N THR A 87 -5.44 2.86 20.84
CA THR A 87 -5.54 2.84 22.31
C THR A 87 -6.62 1.87 22.80
N GLN A 88 -7.79 1.87 22.16
CA GLN A 88 -8.88 0.95 22.53
C GLN A 88 -8.54 -0.54 22.31
N SER A 89 -7.63 -0.82 21.37
CA SER A 89 -7.20 -2.18 21.04
C SER A 89 -5.96 -2.65 21.81
N ASN A 90 -5.39 -1.81 22.68
CA ASN A 90 -4.18 -2.08 23.48
C ASN A 90 -2.96 -2.51 22.62
N ILE A 91 -2.80 -1.87 21.46
CA ILE A 91 -1.66 -2.12 20.53
C ILE A 91 -0.70 -0.93 20.43
N ASP A 92 -0.80 0.05 21.33
CA ASP A 92 0.02 1.26 21.34
C ASP A 92 1.52 0.95 21.35
N SER A 93 1.94 -0.11 22.02
CA SER A 93 3.34 -0.55 22.07
C SER A 93 3.89 -1.06 20.73
N LYS A 94 3.01 -1.39 19.78
CA LYS A 94 3.38 -1.90 18.47
C LYS A 94 3.20 -0.89 17.34
N VAL A 95 2.44 0.18 17.54
CA VAL A 95 2.07 1.13 16.49
C VAL A 95 2.63 2.51 16.78
N LYS A 96 3.59 2.95 15.96
CA LYS A 96 4.00 4.35 15.88
C LYS A 96 3.16 5.04 14.80
N LEU A 97 2.05 5.69 15.19
CA LEU A 97 1.23 6.47 14.27
C LEU A 97 1.75 7.90 14.18
N ILE A 98 2.02 8.38 12.96
CA ILE A 98 2.55 9.71 12.68
C ILE A 98 1.53 10.50 11.87
N TYR A 99 1.11 11.66 12.37
CA TYR A 99 0.39 12.63 11.56
C TYR A 99 1.37 13.47 10.75
N ALA A 100 1.21 13.47 9.45
CA ALA A 100 2.06 14.22 8.53
C ALA A 100 1.21 14.75 7.35
N PRO A 101 0.78 16.02 7.39
CA PRO A 101 -0.17 16.56 6.42
C PRO A 101 0.44 16.69 5.02
N ILE A 102 -0.43 16.68 4.02
CA ILE A 102 -0.11 17.11 2.66
C ILE A 102 -0.43 18.60 2.56
N THR A 103 0.55 19.41 2.17
CA THR A 103 0.41 20.87 2.12
C THR A 103 -0.05 21.38 0.77
N ASP A 104 0.22 20.65 -0.30
CA ASP A 104 -0.19 20.97 -1.67
C ASP A 104 -0.22 19.70 -2.56
N ASP A 105 -0.73 19.83 -3.77
CA ASP A 105 -0.81 18.74 -4.75
C ASP A 105 0.50 18.55 -5.56
N SER A 106 1.59 19.19 -5.17
CA SER A 106 2.87 19.04 -5.87
C SER A 106 3.43 17.63 -5.73
N ILE A 107 4.03 17.12 -6.82
CA ILE A 107 4.77 15.86 -6.83
C ILE A 107 6.17 16.13 -6.26
N SER A 108 6.26 16.50 -5.00
CA SER A 108 7.52 16.83 -4.34
C SER A 108 7.83 15.85 -3.22
N GLU A 109 9.07 15.36 -3.18
CA GLU A 109 9.60 14.58 -2.06
C GLU A 109 9.74 15.42 -0.77
N LYS A 110 9.57 16.74 -0.87
CA LYS A 110 9.60 17.66 0.26
C LYS A 110 8.27 17.75 1.01
N GLN A 111 7.25 17.05 0.56
CA GLN A 111 5.96 17.00 1.26
C GLN A 111 6.16 16.54 2.71
N PRO A 112 5.54 17.21 3.69
CA PRO A 112 5.59 16.79 5.10
C PRO A 112 5.17 15.33 5.27
N TYR A 113 4.18 14.86 4.50
CA TYR A 113 3.71 13.48 4.48
C TYR A 113 4.83 12.44 4.23
N LEU A 114 5.85 12.80 3.46
CA LEU A 114 6.98 11.93 3.12
C LEU A 114 8.19 12.14 4.04
N SER A 115 8.20 13.23 4.83
CA SER A 115 9.37 13.58 5.66
C SER A 115 9.74 12.56 6.73
N PRO A 116 8.80 11.82 7.37
CA PRO A 116 9.16 10.85 8.41
C PRO A 116 10.06 9.70 7.92
N VAL A 117 10.11 9.48 6.60
CA VAL A 117 10.99 8.47 5.97
C VAL A 117 12.46 8.76 6.20
N LYS A 118 12.83 10.04 6.34
CA LYS A 118 14.24 10.49 6.53
C LYS A 118 14.84 10.01 7.85
N ASP A 119 14.00 9.73 8.83
CA ASP A 119 14.42 9.25 10.15
C ASP A 119 14.54 7.74 10.23
N ILE A 120 14.27 7.04 9.12
CA ILE A 120 14.33 5.59 9.03
C ILE A 120 15.66 5.18 8.38
N ALA A 121 16.41 4.32 9.04
CA ALA A 121 17.70 3.87 8.53
C ALA A 121 17.53 2.99 7.27
N ASN A 122 18.50 3.08 6.36
CA ASN A 122 18.56 2.19 5.20
C ASN A 122 18.65 0.72 5.65
N SER A 123 18.08 -0.17 4.86
CA SER A 123 18.07 -1.62 5.11
C SER A 123 17.59 -2.00 6.51
N SER A 124 16.56 -1.30 7.03
CA SER A 124 16.03 -1.53 8.38
C SER A 124 14.58 -2.02 8.39
N VAL A 125 13.87 -1.99 7.24
CA VAL A 125 12.45 -2.31 7.12
C VAL A 125 12.26 -3.65 6.41
N ASP A 126 11.40 -4.50 6.96
CA ASP A 126 11.08 -5.82 6.39
C ASP A 126 9.88 -5.76 5.43
N VAL A 127 8.93 -4.86 5.69
CA VAL A 127 7.75 -4.68 4.81
C VAL A 127 7.43 -3.20 4.69
N VAL A 128 7.24 -2.72 3.46
CA VAL A 128 6.69 -1.39 3.18
C VAL A 128 5.33 -1.54 2.52
N ILE A 129 4.34 -0.80 3.01
CA ILE A 129 2.98 -0.76 2.47
C ILE A 129 2.70 0.65 1.95
N VAL A 130 2.32 0.76 0.68
CA VAL A 130 2.00 2.02 0.01
C VAL A 130 0.51 2.01 -0.34
N ASP A 131 -0.30 2.59 0.53
CA ASP A 131 -1.77 2.64 0.41
C ASP A 131 -2.36 4.05 0.65
N GLY A 132 -1.51 5.04 0.84
CA GLY A 132 -1.93 6.43 1.08
C GLY A 132 -1.92 7.31 -0.16
N LYS A 133 -1.54 8.57 0.02
CA LYS A 133 -1.30 9.55 -1.04
C LYS A 133 0.16 9.53 -1.49
N HIS A 134 0.46 10.23 -2.60
CA HIS A 134 1.81 10.33 -3.17
C HIS A 134 2.51 8.97 -3.29
N ARG A 135 1.76 7.95 -3.73
CA ARG A 135 2.19 6.53 -3.72
C ARG A 135 3.51 6.29 -4.45
N ALA A 136 3.72 6.98 -5.58
CA ALA A 136 4.97 6.84 -6.35
C ALA A 136 6.18 7.33 -5.54
N GLN A 137 6.07 8.53 -4.94
CA GLN A 137 7.12 9.12 -4.12
C GLN A 137 7.36 8.28 -2.85
N ALA A 138 6.28 7.83 -2.19
CA ALA A 138 6.37 6.94 -1.03
C ALA A 138 7.09 5.64 -1.40
N ALA A 139 6.78 5.04 -2.55
CA ALA A 139 7.42 3.82 -3.01
C ALA A 139 8.92 4.03 -3.30
N VAL A 140 9.29 5.04 -4.12
CA VAL A 140 10.70 5.27 -4.48
C VAL A 140 11.57 5.61 -3.27
N LEU A 141 11.07 6.45 -2.35
CA LEU A 141 11.76 6.79 -1.11
C LEU A 141 11.94 5.59 -0.16
N SER A 142 11.10 4.58 -0.30
CA SER A 142 11.16 3.38 0.53
C SER A 142 12.16 2.34 0.03
N LEU A 143 12.56 2.36 -1.24
CA LEU A 143 13.44 1.33 -1.82
C LEU A 143 14.77 1.15 -1.05
N PRO A 144 15.48 2.23 -0.62
CA PRO A 144 16.71 2.09 0.16
C PRO A 144 16.47 1.56 1.58
N LEU A 145 15.27 1.75 2.15
CA LEU A 145 14.94 1.33 3.51
C LEU A 145 14.74 -0.19 3.62
N LEU A 146 14.37 -0.83 2.52
CA LEU A 146 14.07 -2.26 2.47
C LEU A 146 15.34 -3.09 2.66
N LYS A 147 15.29 -4.06 3.57
CA LYS A 147 16.31 -5.11 3.74
C LYS A 147 16.36 -6.04 2.50
N PRO A 148 17.45 -6.79 2.26
CA PRO A 148 17.39 -7.96 1.39
C PRO A 148 16.29 -8.93 1.84
N GLY A 149 15.49 -9.44 0.91
CA GLY A 149 14.33 -10.29 1.19
C GLY A 149 13.08 -9.56 1.68
N ALA A 150 13.12 -8.23 1.85
CA ALA A 150 11.99 -7.42 2.26
C ALA A 150 10.93 -7.28 1.15
N ILE A 151 9.73 -6.85 1.54
CA ILE A 151 8.58 -6.80 0.66
C ILE A 151 8.09 -5.35 0.52
N LEU A 152 7.93 -4.88 -0.72
CA LEU A 152 7.18 -3.68 -1.04
C LEU A 152 5.78 -4.09 -1.52
N ILE A 153 4.75 -3.58 -0.85
CA ILE A 153 3.34 -3.81 -1.17
C ILE A 153 2.75 -2.50 -1.68
N ILE A 154 2.20 -2.51 -2.89
CA ILE A 154 1.55 -1.37 -3.52
C ILE A 154 0.07 -1.72 -3.71
N ASP A 155 -0.80 -1.05 -2.97
CA ASP A 155 -2.23 -1.22 -3.13
C ASP A 155 -2.79 -0.36 -4.25
N ASP A 156 -3.95 -0.77 -4.82
CA ASP A 156 -4.54 -0.18 -6.02
C ASP A 156 -3.55 -0.09 -7.21
N ALA A 157 -2.61 -1.03 -7.30
CA ALA A 157 -1.52 -1.02 -8.26
C ALA A 157 -1.98 -0.87 -9.72
N HIS A 158 -3.17 -1.40 -10.06
CA HIS A 158 -3.79 -1.30 -11.40
C HIS A 158 -4.03 0.14 -11.87
N ARG A 159 -4.00 1.11 -10.96
CA ARG A 159 -4.18 2.55 -11.26
C ARG A 159 -2.87 3.21 -11.70
N TYR A 160 -1.74 2.56 -11.51
CA TYR A 160 -0.41 3.18 -11.65
C TYR A 160 0.58 2.35 -12.45
N LEU A 161 0.44 1.03 -12.41
CA LEU A 161 1.40 0.09 -12.97
C LEU A 161 0.73 -0.88 -13.95
N PRO A 162 1.40 -1.25 -15.04
CA PRO A 162 0.97 -2.37 -15.86
C PRO A 162 1.18 -3.67 -15.11
N LYS A 163 0.32 -4.65 -15.38
CA LYS A 163 0.55 -6.00 -14.86
C LYS A 163 1.80 -6.59 -15.51
N LYS A 164 2.79 -6.98 -14.72
CA LYS A 164 4.04 -7.55 -15.22
C LYS A 164 3.78 -8.80 -16.09
N GLY A 165 4.37 -8.83 -17.27
CA GLY A 165 4.17 -9.91 -18.25
C GLY A 165 2.88 -9.81 -19.08
N SER A 166 2.11 -8.73 -18.96
CA SER A 166 1.01 -8.39 -19.87
C SER A 166 1.46 -7.39 -20.94
N ASN A 167 0.59 -7.13 -21.91
CA ASN A 167 0.77 -6.07 -22.89
C ASN A 167 0.20 -4.72 -22.42
N ASP A 168 -0.12 -4.59 -21.14
CA ASP A 168 -0.65 -3.37 -20.58
C ASP A 168 0.40 -2.25 -20.63
N VAL A 169 -0.06 -1.03 -20.86
CA VAL A 169 0.77 0.18 -20.82
C VAL A 169 0.66 0.85 -19.46
N PHE A 170 1.64 1.69 -19.11
CA PHE A 170 1.54 2.50 -17.90
C PHE A 170 0.33 3.42 -17.97
N PRO A 171 -0.55 3.40 -16.96
CA PRO A 171 -1.66 4.34 -16.87
C PRO A 171 -1.14 5.78 -16.84
N GLU A 172 -1.84 6.67 -17.55
CA GLU A 172 -1.51 8.10 -17.54
C GLU A 172 -1.73 8.68 -16.13
N SER A 173 -0.71 9.30 -15.59
CA SER A 173 -0.75 9.98 -14.29
C SER A 173 0.37 11.01 -14.18
N LYS A 174 0.21 12.01 -13.30
CA LYS A 174 1.26 12.98 -12.99
C LYS A 174 2.56 12.34 -12.48
N SER A 175 2.51 11.14 -11.92
CA SER A 175 3.65 10.40 -11.38
C SER A 175 4.10 9.24 -12.27
N GLN A 176 3.65 9.16 -13.53
CA GLN A 176 3.96 8.05 -14.43
C GLN A 176 5.47 7.80 -14.59
N GLU A 177 6.26 8.87 -14.72
CA GLU A 177 7.72 8.73 -14.87
C GLU A 177 8.38 8.15 -13.63
N ILE A 178 7.90 8.50 -12.43
CA ILE A 178 8.40 7.89 -11.19
C ILE A 178 8.03 6.42 -11.14
N TRP A 179 6.83 6.05 -11.57
CA TRP A 179 6.43 4.64 -11.63
C TRP A 179 7.24 3.83 -12.64
N LYS A 180 7.61 4.40 -13.79
CA LYS A 180 8.52 3.77 -14.76
C LYS A 180 9.91 3.55 -14.15
N ASP A 181 10.41 4.52 -13.39
CA ASP A 181 11.70 4.41 -12.70
C ASP A 181 11.67 3.31 -11.62
N ILE A 182 10.60 3.24 -10.83
CA ILE A 182 10.41 2.15 -9.86
C ILE A 182 10.37 0.78 -10.55
N ASP A 183 9.63 0.66 -11.65
CA ASP A 183 9.56 -0.60 -12.41
C ASP A 183 10.94 -1.00 -12.95
N LEU A 184 11.72 -0.05 -13.44
CA LEU A 184 13.10 -0.27 -13.90
C LEU A 184 14.02 -0.71 -12.74
N GLN A 185 13.96 -0.04 -11.58
CA GLN A 185 14.77 -0.38 -10.40
C GLN A 185 14.40 -1.75 -9.80
N THR A 186 13.15 -2.18 -9.97
CA THR A 186 12.65 -3.44 -9.42
C THR A 186 12.43 -4.53 -10.47
N LYS A 187 12.94 -4.35 -11.69
CA LYS A 187 12.74 -5.25 -12.84
C LYS A 187 13.10 -6.71 -12.56
N ASP A 188 14.16 -6.91 -11.79
CA ASP A 188 14.72 -8.23 -11.45
C ASP A 188 14.15 -8.78 -10.12
N TRP A 189 13.27 -8.04 -9.44
CA TRP A 189 12.65 -8.50 -8.21
C TRP A 189 11.58 -9.54 -8.51
N ARG A 190 11.45 -10.54 -7.63
CA ARG A 190 10.27 -11.42 -7.66
C ARG A 190 9.03 -10.62 -7.35
N SER A 191 7.96 -10.92 -8.06
CA SER A 191 6.73 -10.15 -7.92
C SER A 191 5.49 -11.01 -8.03
N LEU A 192 4.44 -10.62 -7.29
CA LEU A 192 3.12 -11.27 -7.32
C LEU A 192 2.05 -10.20 -7.46
N TRP A 193 1.15 -10.40 -8.42
CA TRP A 193 0.01 -9.53 -8.66
C TRP A 193 -1.27 -10.25 -8.23
N THR A 194 -2.00 -9.66 -7.29
CA THR A 194 -3.31 -10.17 -6.85
C THR A 194 -4.41 -9.22 -7.30
N SER A 195 -5.59 -9.74 -7.63
CA SER A 195 -6.73 -8.90 -8.02
C SER A 195 -8.04 -9.63 -7.86
N ASP A 196 -9.05 -8.94 -7.35
CA ASP A 196 -10.46 -9.38 -7.34
C ASP A 196 -11.23 -8.88 -8.57
N GLY A 197 -10.55 -8.25 -9.55
CA GLY A 197 -11.16 -7.64 -10.73
C GLY A 197 -11.75 -6.24 -10.50
N VAL A 198 -11.66 -5.71 -9.29
CA VAL A 198 -12.01 -4.33 -8.90
C VAL A 198 -10.76 -3.60 -8.42
N HIS A 199 -10.03 -4.21 -7.52
CA HIS A 199 -8.78 -3.74 -6.93
C HIS A 199 -7.63 -4.67 -7.29
N ALA A 200 -6.42 -4.17 -7.23
CA ALA A 200 -5.23 -4.99 -7.39
C ALA A 200 -4.13 -4.54 -6.44
N THR A 201 -3.48 -5.51 -5.80
CA THR A 201 -2.34 -5.28 -4.92
C THR A 201 -1.11 -5.98 -5.48
N TYR A 202 0.01 -5.27 -5.55
CA TYR A 202 1.27 -5.74 -6.12
C TYR A 202 2.31 -5.91 -5.02
N PHE A 203 2.91 -7.08 -4.98
CA PHE A 203 3.98 -7.45 -4.07
C PHE A 203 5.29 -7.54 -4.84
N LEU A 204 6.32 -6.86 -4.37
CA LEU A 204 7.67 -6.87 -4.90
C LEU A 204 8.62 -7.33 -3.80
N ILE A 205 9.41 -8.38 -4.05
CA ILE A 205 10.35 -8.96 -3.08
C ILE A 205 11.76 -8.58 -3.48
N LYS A 206 12.41 -7.78 -2.64
CA LYS A 206 13.80 -7.35 -2.85
C LYS A 206 14.74 -8.54 -2.79
N PRO A 207 15.68 -8.71 -3.77
CA PRO A 207 16.69 -9.76 -3.72
C PRO A 207 17.65 -9.63 -2.55
#